data_212e514577428e84e47a4ac46b043fc2
#
_entry.id   212e514577428e84e47a4ac46b043fc2
#
_cell.length_a   1.000
_cell.length_b   1.000
_cell.length_c   1.000
_cell.angle_alpha   90.00
_cell.angle_beta   90.00
_cell.angle_gamma   90.00
#
_symmetry.space_group_name_H-M   'P 1'
#
loop_
_entity.id
_entity.type
_entity.pdbx_description
1 polymer ?
#
loop_
_entity_poly.entity_id
_entity_poly.type
_entity_poly.pdbx_seq_one_letter_code
_entity_poly.pdbx_strand_id
1 'polypeptide(L)'
;GLGAMLVNHIWKEPKQGVDLGTTQMIVKDLTVQTLGQVSCSDSVKENLRESGKDIKIPVLTVDIKNPTKDRQSFTIYKVNLEVGKWSSAVSWDLFSEMNDNSELVWSIPAGKTKTIVIPYVAYRQLMSESDWEKLDQDNMKLRFSVVQGSITVNVK
;
A
#
# COMPACT_ATOMS: atom_id res chain seq x y z
N GLY A 1 -3.65 19.95 10.87
CA GLY A 1 -3.89 18.52 10.74
C GLY A 1 -4.11 18.11 9.30
N LEU A 2 -4.24 16.84 9.12
CA LEU A 2 -4.50 16.26 7.80
C LEU A 2 -6.00 16.05 7.65
N GLY A 3 -6.64 16.76 6.76
CA GLY A 3 -8.01 16.50 6.36
C GLY A 3 -8.07 15.44 5.27
N ALA A 4 -9.27 15.18 4.74
CA ALA A 4 -9.42 14.36 3.55
C ALA A 4 -8.74 15.08 2.38
N MET A 5 -7.83 14.39 1.70
CA MET A 5 -7.07 14.97 0.61
C MET A 5 -6.99 13.96 -0.54
N LEU A 6 -7.35 14.42 -1.74
CA LEU A 6 -7.18 13.64 -2.95
C LEU A 6 -5.97 14.18 -3.71
N VAL A 7 -4.97 13.34 -3.86
CA VAL A 7 -3.78 13.68 -4.63
C VAL A 7 -3.81 12.85 -5.92
N ASN A 8 -3.96 13.53 -7.04
CA ASN A 8 -3.90 12.89 -8.34
C ASN A 8 -2.45 12.60 -8.67
N HIS A 9 -2.13 11.33 -8.77
CA HIS A 9 -0.78 10.89 -9.06
C HIS A 9 -0.74 10.17 -10.41
N ILE A 10 -0.01 10.75 -11.35
CA ILE A 10 0.30 10.07 -12.60
C ILE A 10 1.57 9.27 -12.35
N TRP A 11 1.49 7.95 -12.54
CA TRP A 11 2.57 7.04 -12.21
C TRP A 11 3.72 7.13 -13.21
N LYS A 12 4.39 8.28 -13.23
CA LYS A 12 5.54 8.58 -14.08
C LYS A 12 6.63 9.21 -13.26
N GLU A 13 7.83 9.29 -13.79
CA GLU A 13 8.91 10.00 -13.14
C GLU A 13 8.71 11.51 -13.19
N PRO A 14 9.05 12.25 -12.12
CA PRO A 14 9.40 11.74 -10.80
C PRO A 14 8.17 11.29 -10.02
N LYS A 15 8.34 10.37 -9.08
CA LYS A 15 7.25 9.92 -8.23
C LYS A 15 6.80 11.07 -7.32
N GLN A 16 5.50 11.19 -7.13
CA GLN A 16 4.94 12.23 -6.31
C GLN A 16 5.06 11.89 -4.82
N GLY A 17 5.48 12.88 -4.02
CA GLY A 17 5.50 12.75 -2.57
C GLY A 17 4.15 13.09 -1.96
N VAL A 18 3.80 12.43 -0.89
CA VAL A 18 2.61 12.69 -0.08
C VAL A 18 3.06 13.15 1.29
N ASP A 19 2.55 14.30 1.72
CA ASP A 19 2.88 14.87 3.03
C ASP A 19 2.06 14.18 4.12
N LEU A 20 2.73 13.55 5.07
CA LEU A 20 2.12 12.89 6.22
C LEU A 20 2.29 13.70 7.52
N GLY A 21 2.49 15.01 7.40
CA GLY A 21 2.76 15.89 8.51
C GLY A 21 4.25 16.20 8.58
N THR A 22 4.98 15.56 9.50
CA THR A 22 6.43 15.75 9.63
C THR A 22 7.24 14.90 8.67
N THR A 23 6.62 13.90 8.04
CA THR A 23 7.27 12.99 7.12
C THR A 23 6.63 13.04 5.75
N GLN A 24 7.32 12.53 4.75
CA GLN A 24 6.82 12.41 3.38
C GLN A 24 6.81 10.95 2.96
N MET A 25 5.73 10.52 2.33
CA MET A 25 5.68 9.23 1.67
C MET A 25 5.88 9.43 0.17
N ILE A 26 6.81 8.68 -0.39
CA ILE A 26 7.09 8.69 -1.82
C ILE A 26 6.75 7.31 -2.36
N VAL A 27 5.78 7.26 -3.27
CA VAL A 27 5.43 5.99 -3.92
C VAL A 27 6.52 5.65 -4.93
N LYS A 28 7.16 4.51 -4.73
CA LYS A 28 8.27 4.07 -5.58
C LYS A 28 7.78 3.18 -6.70
N ASP A 29 6.88 2.24 -6.39
CA ASP A 29 6.48 1.23 -7.34
C ASP A 29 5.15 0.60 -6.91
N LEU A 30 4.41 0.09 -7.88
CA LEU A 30 3.24 -0.74 -7.67
C LEU A 30 3.22 -1.81 -8.75
N THR A 31 3.37 -3.05 -8.34
CA THR A 31 3.34 -4.20 -9.24
C THR A 31 2.18 -5.11 -8.86
N VAL A 32 1.57 -5.75 -9.85
CA VAL A 32 0.54 -6.76 -9.61
C VAL A 32 1.18 -8.12 -9.86
N GLN A 33 1.30 -8.90 -8.80
CA GLN A 33 1.97 -10.19 -8.84
C GLN A 33 0.97 -11.34 -8.79
N THR A 34 1.39 -12.50 -9.27
CA THR A 34 0.65 -13.74 -9.05
C THR A 34 1.07 -14.35 -7.71
N LEU A 35 0.27 -15.27 -7.20
CA LEU A 35 0.61 -15.96 -5.95
C LEU A 35 1.95 -16.70 -6.04
N GLY A 36 2.27 -17.23 -7.22
CA GLY A 36 3.54 -17.92 -7.43
C GLY A 36 4.76 -16.99 -7.43
N GLN A 37 4.57 -15.71 -7.76
CA GLN A 37 5.65 -14.72 -7.81
C GLN A 37 5.95 -14.09 -6.45
N VAL A 38 4.99 -14.13 -5.53
CA VAL A 38 5.12 -13.48 -4.23
C VAL A 38 6.08 -14.24 -3.34
N SER A 39 7.00 -13.52 -2.71
CA SER A 39 7.93 -14.10 -1.75
C SER A 39 7.29 -14.19 -0.37
N CYS A 40 6.79 -15.37 -0.02
CA CYS A 40 6.21 -15.63 1.29
C CYS A 40 6.26 -17.13 1.58
N SER A 41 5.94 -17.51 2.82
CA SER A 41 5.95 -18.91 3.25
C SER A 41 4.89 -19.74 2.53
N ASP A 42 5.10 -21.03 2.47
CA ASP A 42 4.15 -21.97 1.85
C ASP A 42 2.82 -22.00 2.61
N SER A 43 2.85 -21.82 3.95
CA SER A 43 1.63 -21.81 4.74
C SER A 43 0.75 -20.60 4.42
N VAL A 44 1.33 -19.42 4.20
CA VAL A 44 0.59 -18.24 3.80
C VAL A 44 0.02 -18.43 2.39
N LYS A 45 0.80 -18.97 1.46
CA LYS A 45 0.30 -19.25 0.12
C LYS A 45 -0.88 -20.22 0.13
N GLU A 46 -0.81 -21.24 0.96
CA GLU A 46 -1.89 -22.23 1.07
C GLU A 46 -3.17 -21.60 1.63
N ASN A 47 -3.04 -20.77 2.67
CA ASN A 47 -4.17 -20.04 3.23
C ASN A 47 -4.85 -19.12 2.20
N LEU A 48 -4.05 -18.46 1.38
CA LEU A 48 -4.59 -17.60 0.32
C LEU A 48 -5.30 -18.41 -0.75
N ARG A 49 -4.76 -19.58 -1.14
CA ARG A 49 -5.40 -20.46 -2.11
C ARG A 49 -6.73 -21.01 -1.62
N GLU A 50 -6.85 -21.29 -0.33
CA GLU A 50 -8.10 -21.77 0.26
C GLU A 50 -9.19 -20.71 0.23
N SER A 51 -8.82 -19.44 0.22
CA SER A 51 -9.78 -18.34 0.19
C SER A 51 -10.29 -17.99 -1.21
N GLY A 52 -9.60 -18.41 -2.26
CA GLY A 52 -10.03 -18.16 -3.63
C GLY A 52 -9.08 -18.74 -4.67
N LYS A 53 -9.60 -19.05 -5.85
CA LYS A 53 -8.83 -19.68 -6.93
C LYS A 53 -8.02 -18.68 -7.74
N ASP A 54 -8.66 -17.59 -8.16
CA ASP A 54 -8.01 -16.55 -8.97
C ASP A 54 -7.63 -15.39 -8.08
N ILE A 55 -6.33 -15.15 -7.97
CA ILE A 55 -5.75 -14.19 -7.04
C ILE A 55 -4.77 -13.30 -7.79
N LYS A 56 -4.89 -11.98 -7.56
CA LYS A 56 -3.87 -11.01 -7.92
C LYS A 56 -3.37 -10.34 -6.66
N ILE A 57 -2.08 -10.08 -6.59
CA ILE A 57 -1.46 -9.48 -5.40
C ILE A 57 -0.80 -8.16 -5.80
N PRO A 58 -1.53 -7.04 -5.65
CA PRO A 58 -0.91 -5.72 -5.80
C PRO A 58 0.10 -5.51 -4.68
N VAL A 59 1.33 -5.18 -5.04
CA VAL A 59 2.42 -4.91 -4.10
C VAL A 59 2.90 -3.50 -4.30
N LEU A 60 2.71 -2.68 -3.29
CA LEU A 60 3.12 -1.28 -3.27
C LEU A 60 4.43 -1.13 -2.52
N THR A 61 5.37 -0.42 -3.10
CA THR A 61 6.63 -0.07 -2.43
C THR A 61 6.66 1.44 -2.23
N VAL A 62 6.85 1.85 -0.98
CA VAL A 62 6.92 3.27 -0.63
C VAL A 62 8.18 3.56 0.18
N ASP A 63 8.71 4.78 0.01
CA ASP A 63 9.72 5.33 0.90
C ASP A 63 9.05 6.34 1.81
N ILE A 64 9.33 6.24 3.10
CA ILE A 64 8.90 7.23 4.08
C ILE A 64 10.12 7.99 4.54
N LYS A 65 10.14 9.28 4.22
CA LYS A 65 11.29 10.15 4.46
C LYS A 65 11.01 11.08 5.61
N ASN A 66 11.94 11.15 6.54
CA ASN A 66 11.92 12.12 7.63
C ASN A 66 12.93 13.24 7.32
N PRO A 67 12.50 14.39 6.82
CA PRO A 67 13.41 15.49 6.51
C PRO A 67 13.75 16.36 7.73
N THR A 68 13.20 16.05 8.90
CA THR A 68 13.38 16.86 10.11
C THR A 68 14.68 16.54 10.84
N LYS A 69 15.01 17.36 11.81
CA LYS A 69 16.19 17.18 12.64
C LYS A 69 15.98 16.22 13.80
N ASP A 70 14.75 15.76 14.00
CA ASP A 70 14.37 14.89 15.10
C ASP A 70 13.81 13.58 14.58
N ARG A 71 13.90 12.53 15.40
CA ARG A 71 13.23 11.27 15.10
C ARG A 71 11.72 11.49 15.05
N GLN A 72 11.08 10.96 14.03
CA GLN A 72 9.63 11.04 13.89
C GLN A 72 9.01 9.66 13.97
N SER A 73 7.95 9.55 14.76
CA SER A 73 7.17 8.32 14.89
C SER A 73 5.74 8.60 14.47
N PHE A 74 5.13 7.66 13.74
CA PHE A 74 3.75 7.82 13.32
C PHE A 74 3.09 6.46 13.12
N THR A 75 1.77 6.48 13.17
CA THR A 75 0.93 5.30 12.94
C THR A 75 -0.03 5.60 11.81
N ILE A 76 -0.10 4.70 10.85
CA ILE A 76 -1.13 4.72 9.81
C ILE A 76 -2.15 3.65 10.16
N TYR A 77 -3.38 4.03 10.46
CA TYR A 77 -4.43 3.10 10.88
C TYR A 77 -4.96 2.26 9.73
N LYS A 78 -5.04 2.84 8.55
CA LYS A 78 -5.53 2.18 7.36
C LYS A 78 -4.74 2.61 6.14
N VAL A 79 -4.47 1.66 5.26
CA VAL A 79 -4.01 1.93 3.89
C VAL A 79 -4.81 1.03 2.98
N ASN A 80 -5.94 1.51 2.48
CA ASN A 80 -6.81 0.73 1.62
C ASN A 80 -6.49 0.99 0.15
N LEU A 81 -6.48 -0.07 -0.64
CA LEU A 81 -6.37 0.01 -2.08
C LEU A 81 -7.78 0.00 -2.69
N GLU A 82 -8.04 0.93 -3.58
CA GLU A 82 -9.33 1.04 -4.25
C GLU A 82 -9.17 0.92 -5.76
N VAL A 83 -10.00 0.08 -6.38
CA VAL A 83 -10.06 -0.08 -7.83
C VAL A 83 -11.54 -0.15 -8.22
N GLY A 84 -12.03 0.88 -8.90
CA GLY A 84 -13.45 0.96 -9.21
C GLY A 84 -14.30 0.97 -7.93
N LYS A 85 -15.15 -0.03 -7.78
CA LYS A 85 -16.00 -0.20 -6.59
C LYS A 85 -15.39 -1.14 -5.55
N TRP A 86 -14.30 -1.81 -5.91
CA TRP A 86 -13.61 -2.72 -5.01
C TRP A 86 -12.63 -1.95 -4.14
N SER A 87 -12.54 -2.36 -2.89
CA SER A 87 -11.49 -1.88 -1.99
C SER A 87 -11.01 -2.99 -1.08
N SER A 88 -9.78 -2.90 -0.65
CA SER A 88 -9.20 -3.89 0.24
C SER A 88 -8.25 -3.23 1.25
N ALA A 89 -8.23 -3.77 2.44
CA ALA A 89 -7.21 -3.46 3.42
C ALA A 89 -5.90 -4.20 3.09
N VAL A 90 -4.83 -3.84 3.77
CA VAL A 90 -3.55 -4.51 3.66
C VAL A 90 -3.70 -5.99 4.03
N SER A 91 -3.03 -6.87 3.31
CA SER A 91 -2.88 -8.26 3.70
C SER A 91 -1.81 -8.35 4.78
N TRP A 92 -2.24 -8.46 6.04
CA TRP A 92 -1.31 -8.48 7.18
C TRP A 92 -0.41 -9.71 7.19
N ASP A 93 -0.90 -10.85 6.72
CA ASP A 93 -0.11 -12.06 6.63
C ASP A 93 1.09 -11.88 5.69
N LEU A 94 0.85 -11.27 4.53
CA LEU A 94 1.93 -10.95 3.60
C LEU A 94 2.78 -9.78 4.10
N PHE A 95 2.15 -8.78 4.70
CA PHE A 95 2.86 -7.61 5.20
C PHE A 95 3.93 -7.98 6.22
N SER A 96 3.59 -8.83 7.18
CA SER A 96 4.53 -9.25 8.22
C SER A 96 5.70 -10.05 7.64
N GLU A 97 5.48 -10.81 6.57
CA GLU A 97 6.55 -11.57 5.91
C GLU A 97 7.44 -10.70 5.00
N MET A 98 6.88 -9.62 4.47
CA MET A 98 7.62 -8.71 3.58
C MET A 98 8.35 -7.59 4.32
N ASN A 99 8.00 -7.36 5.57
CA ASN A 99 8.56 -6.32 6.42
C ASN A 99 8.95 -6.89 7.78
N ASP A 100 9.85 -6.20 8.48
CA ASP A 100 10.27 -6.61 9.83
C ASP A 100 9.26 -6.22 10.91
N ASN A 101 8.15 -5.60 10.51
CA ASN A 101 7.13 -5.10 11.42
C ASN A 101 5.78 -5.56 10.93
N SER A 102 4.91 -6.04 11.84
CA SER A 102 3.57 -6.48 11.50
C SER A 102 2.52 -5.36 11.53
N GLU A 103 2.93 -4.15 11.87
CA GLU A 103 2.03 -3.00 12.01
C GLU A 103 2.55 -1.80 11.22
N LEU A 104 1.63 -0.89 10.87
CA LEU A 104 1.97 0.35 10.19
C LEU A 104 2.39 1.44 11.20
N VAL A 105 3.33 1.09 12.08
CA VAL A 105 3.91 1.98 13.07
C VAL A 105 5.40 2.10 12.79
N TRP A 106 5.87 3.31 12.54
CA TRP A 106 7.27 3.52 12.21
C TRP A 106 7.89 4.61 13.05
N SER A 107 9.17 4.41 13.36
CA SER A 107 10.03 5.39 13.98
C SER A 107 11.22 5.59 13.04
N ILE A 108 11.35 6.79 12.47
CA ILE A 108 12.35 7.09 11.46
C ILE A 108 13.31 8.15 12.00
N PRO A 109 14.61 7.82 12.08
CA PRO A 109 15.60 8.79 12.57
C PRO A 109 15.66 10.06 11.72
N ALA A 110 16.16 11.12 12.31
CA ALA A 110 16.32 12.40 11.63
C ALA A 110 17.07 12.24 10.31
N GLY A 111 16.54 12.82 9.25
CA GLY A 111 17.16 12.82 7.92
C GLY A 111 17.19 11.48 7.22
N LYS A 112 16.54 10.44 7.77
CA LYS A 112 16.58 9.10 7.20
C LYS A 112 15.31 8.77 6.44
N THR A 113 15.40 7.70 5.64
CA THR A 113 14.30 7.17 4.83
C THR A 113 14.13 5.69 5.15
N LYS A 114 12.88 5.25 5.27
CA LYS A 114 12.55 3.85 5.45
C LYS A 114 11.71 3.38 4.27
N THR A 115 12.10 2.26 3.67
CA THR A 115 11.35 1.63 2.59
C THR A 115 10.40 0.58 3.16
N ILE A 116 9.15 0.62 2.72
CA ILE A 116 8.09 -0.25 3.21
C ILE A 116 7.39 -0.87 2.02
N VAL A 117 7.07 -2.15 2.15
CA VAL A 117 6.35 -2.91 1.13
C VAL A 117 4.94 -3.19 1.65
N ILE A 118 3.92 -2.80 0.91
CA ILE A 118 2.52 -2.93 1.34
C ILE A 118 1.78 -3.83 0.34
N PRO A 119 1.49 -5.09 0.73
CA PRO A 119 0.80 -6.03 -0.14
C PRO A 119 -0.71 -6.05 0.07
N TYR A 120 -1.43 -6.32 -1.00
CA TYR A 120 -2.88 -6.51 -1.00
C TYR A 120 -3.21 -7.82 -1.69
N VAL A 121 -4.39 -8.39 -1.37
CA VAL A 121 -4.86 -9.60 -2.05
C VAL A 121 -6.22 -9.31 -2.68
N ALA A 122 -6.30 -9.49 -3.99
CA ALA A 122 -7.53 -9.35 -4.75
C ALA A 122 -8.01 -10.73 -5.18
N TYR A 123 -9.25 -11.07 -4.82
CA TYR A 123 -9.90 -12.31 -5.21
C TYR A 123 -10.92 -12.01 -6.31
N ARG A 124 -10.81 -12.70 -7.43
CA ARG A 124 -11.69 -12.47 -8.58
C ARG A 124 -13.15 -12.61 -8.22
N GLN A 125 -13.51 -13.59 -7.39
CA GLN A 125 -14.89 -13.84 -7.01
C GLN A 125 -15.52 -12.71 -6.18
N LEU A 126 -14.70 -11.82 -5.61
CA LEU A 126 -15.16 -10.68 -4.81
C LEU A 126 -15.16 -9.37 -5.60
N MET A 127 -14.93 -9.42 -6.90
CA MET A 127 -14.79 -8.24 -7.75
C MET A 127 -15.69 -8.37 -8.98
N SER A 128 -16.10 -7.22 -9.53
CA SER A 128 -16.66 -7.21 -10.88
C SER A 128 -15.56 -7.54 -11.88
N GLU A 129 -15.92 -8.08 -13.03
CA GLU A 129 -14.95 -8.37 -14.08
C GLU A 129 -14.21 -7.11 -14.54
N SER A 130 -14.93 -6.00 -14.61
CA SER A 130 -14.35 -4.71 -14.96
C SER A 130 -13.29 -4.27 -13.96
N ASP A 131 -13.56 -4.40 -12.65
CA ASP A 131 -12.59 -4.01 -11.63
C ASP A 131 -11.39 -4.97 -11.60
N TRP A 132 -11.63 -6.26 -11.82
CA TRP A 132 -10.56 -7.24 -11.91
C TRP A 132 -9.56 -6.91 -13.02
N GLU A 133 -10.07 -6.49 -14.17
CA GLU A 133 -9.22 -6.09 -15.30
C GLU A 133 -8.46 -4.79 -15.02
N LYS A 134 -9.07 -3.86 -14.29
CA LYS A 134 -8.44 -2.58 -13.94
C LYS A 134 -7.23 -2.74 -13.03
N LEU A 135 -7.10 -3.85 -12.33
CA LEU A 135 -5.92 -4.09 -11.50
C LEU A 135 -4.62 -4.07 -12.31
N ASP A 136 -4.69 -4.42 -13.58
CA ASP A 136 -3.52 -4.41 -14.45
C ASP A 136 -3.38 -3.10 -15.24
N GLN A 137 -4.20 -2.11 -14.92
CA GLN A 137 -4.24 -0.82 -15.59
C GLN A 137 -3.97 0.32 -14.60
N ASP A 138 -3.83 1.55 -15.12
CA ASP A 138 -3.49 2.72 -14.31
C ASP A 138 -4.72 3.37 -13.67
N ASN A 139 -5.44 2.62 -12.83
CA ASN A 139 -6.70 3.06 -12.23
C ASN A 139 -6.79 2.78 -10.72
N MET A 140 -5.67 2.68 -10.03
CA MET A 140 -5.66 2.35 -8.62
C MET A 140 -5.48 3.58 -7.74
N LYS A 141 -6.16 3.57 -6.60
CA LYS A 141 -6.07 4.63 -5.59
C LYS A 141 -5.71 4.02 -4.24
N LEU A 142 -4.96 4.76 -3.46
CA LEU A 142 -4.68 4.42 -2.07
C LEU A 142 -5.37 5.43 -1.17
N ARG A 143 -6.05 4.92 -0.16
CA ARG A 143 -6.68 5.75 0.87
C ARG A 143 -6.01 5.46 2.22
N PHE A 144 -5.38 6.48 2.77
CA PHE A 144 -4.71 6.41 4.06
C PHE A 144 -5.59 7.01 5.14
N SER A 145 -5.63 6.38 6.30
CA SER A 145 -6.19 6.96 7.52
C SER A 145 -5.08 7.12 8.52
N VAL A 146 -4.75 8.37 8.81
CA VAL A 146 -3.75 8.76 9.80
C VAL A 146 -4.44 9.36 11.03
N VAL A 147 -3.66 9.69 12.06
CA VAL A 147 -4.21 10.19 13.34
C VAL A 147 -5.19 11.36 13.16
N GLN A 148 -4.97 12.24 12.17
CA GLN A 148 -5.73 13.48 12.03
C GLN A 148 -6.54 13.57 10.74
N GLY A 149 -6.77 12.46 10.05
CA GLY A 149 -7.54 12.54 8.83
C GLY A 149 -7.24 11.41 7.85
N SER A 150 -7.58 11.64 6.60
CA SER A 150 -7.33 10.67 5.54
C SER A 150 -6.72 11.34 4.31
N ILE A 151 -5.93 10.58 3.59
CA ILE A 151 -5.28 11.00 2.36
C ILE A 151 -5.61 9.95 1.29
N THR A 152 -6.04 10.40 0.12
CA THR A 152 -6.28 9.53 -1.02
C THR A 152 -5.27 9.87 -2.12
N VAL A 153 -4.62 8.84 -2.63
CA VAL A 153 -3.60 9.01 -3.67
C VAL A 153 -3.93 8.11 -4.85
N ASN A 154 -3.94 8.68 -6.03
CA ASN A 154 -4.00 7.90 -7.26
C ASN A 154 -2.59 7.40 -7.55
N VAL A 155 -2.38 6.09 -7.48
CA VAL A 155 -1.04 5.49 -7.64
C VAL A 155 -0.85 4.90 -9.01
N LYS A 156 -1.94 4.69 -9.70
CA LYS A 156 -1.94 4.29 -11.12
C LYS A 156 -3.20 4.70 -11.81
#